data_699b95ab54a612e5ef7566ac5c482b13
#
_entry.id   699b95ab54a612e5ef7566ac5c482b13
#
_cell.length_a   1.000
_cell.length_b   1.000
_cell.length_c   1.000
_cell.angle_alpha   90.00
_cell.angle_beta   90.00
_cell.angle_gamma   90.00
#
_symmetry.space_group_name_H-M   'P 1'
#
loop_
_entity.id
_entity.type
_entity.pdbx_description
1 polymer ?
#
loop_
_entity_poly.entity_id
_entity_poly.type
_entity_poly.pdbx_seq_one_letter_code
_entity_poly.pdbx_strand_id
1 'polypeptide(L)'
;MRRRSFLRTATATALFAGPTRSLLALEENDKFRRQIGIQLYTLRNQIRKDPLGTIKAVKEAGYAQGEMYGFPNCDPMIKAAKAVGLQLHSSHFEWESVVNPADKEFTDFRKTLEKAAKVGLSHLVIPYLHGKDRETLDSYKRTAENCNKAASLAKKQGVQLAYHNHA
;
A
#
# COMPACT_ATOMS: atom_id res chain seq x y z
N MET A 1 -4.50 74.56 -35.42
CA MET A 1 -3.78 73.66 -34.47
C MET A 1 -4.81 72.71 -33.88
N ARG A 2 -4.77 71.43 -34.28
CA ARG A 2 -5.74 70.38 -33.82
C ARG A 2 -5.07 69.51 -32.77
N ARG A 3 -5.61 69.53 -31.56
CA ARG A 3 -5.21 68.65 -30.48
C ARG A 3 -5.80 67.24 -30.72
N ARG A 4 -4.96 66.27 -30.92
CA ARG A 4 -5.36 64.87 -31.05
C ARG A 4 -5.48 64.31 -29.60
N SER A 5 -6.73 64.00 -29.22
CA SER A 5 -7.04 63.24 -28.02
C SER A 5 -6.59 61.81 -28.21
N PHE A 6 -5.68 61.33 -27.36
CA PHE A 6 -5.29 59.95 -27.32
C PHE A 6 -6.30 59.24 -26.41
N LEU A 7 -7.23 58.53 -27.01
CA LEU A 7 -8.09 57.60 -26.29
C LEU A 7 -7.22 56.41 -25.85
N ARG A 8 -6.95 56.33 -24.54
CA ARG A 8 -6.38 55.15 -23.93
C ARG A 8 -7.54 54.14 -23.78
N THR A 9 -7.58 53.18 -24.69
CA THR A 9 -8.41 52.00 -24.56
C THR A 9 -7.78 51.14 -23.43
N ALA A 10 -8.31 51.20 -22.23
CA ALA A 10 -7.99 50.27 -21.18
C ALA A 10 -8.70 48.95 -21.51
N THR A 11 -7.94 48.05 -22.11
CA THR A 11 -8.37 46.65 -22.26
C THR A 11 -8.37 46.04 -20.86
N ALA A 12 -9.52 45.96 -20.24
CA ALA A 12 -9.72 45.18 -19.05
C ALA A 12 -9.57 43.70 -19.41
N THR A 13 -8.36 43.19 -19.24
CA THR A 13 -8.14 41.75 -19.23
C THR A 13 -8.81 41.23 -17.95
N ALA A 14 -10.04 40.80 -18.08
CA ALA A 14 -10.69 40.01 -17.06
C ALA A 14 -9.87 38.70 -16.93
N LEU A 15 -8.93 38.70 -16.02
CA LEU A 15 -8.36 37.47 -15.50
C LEU A 15 -9.52 36.68 -14.94
N PHE A 16 -9.89 35.64 -15.65
CA PHE A 16 -10.66 34.54 -15.10
C PHE A 16 -9.82 33.92 -13.97
N ALA A 17 -9.83 34.56 -12.80
CA ALA A 17 -9.53 33.93 -11.56
C ALA A 17 -10.71 33.04 -11.19
N GLY A 18 -10.99 32.03 -12.05
CA GLY A 18 -11.68 30.84 -11.58
C GLY A 18 -10.87 30.34 -10.39
N PRO A 19 -11.49 29.73 -9.38
CA PRO A 19 -10.74 29.11 -8.31
C PRO A 19 -9.98 27.94 -8.92
N THR A 20 -8.81 28.21 -9.47
CA THR A 20 -7.77 27.20 -9.59
C THR A 20 -7.39 26.89 -8.15
N ARG A 21 -8.29 26.17 -7.45
CA ARG A 21 -7.90 25.40 -6.30
C ARG A 21 -6.76 24.55 -6.82
N SER A 22 -5.56 24.98 -6.48
CA SER A 22 -4.36 24.24 -6.76
C SER A 22 -4.62 22.81 -6.27
N LEU A 23 -4.76 21.86 -7.18
CA LEU A 23 -4.85 20.43 -6.89
C LEU A 23 -3.63 19.94 -6.09
N LEU A 24 -2.67 20.84 -5.83
CA LEU A 24 -1.41 20.58 -5.12
C LEU A 24 -1.40 21.06 -3.66
N ALA A 25 -2.39 21.78 -3.20
CA ALA A 25 -2.49 22.20 -1.80
C ALA A 25 -3.63 21.43 -1.12
N LEU A 26 -3.43 20.14 -0.93
CA LEU A 26 -4.14 19.45 0.14
C LEU A 26 -3.79 20.17 1.44
N GLU A 27 -4.78 20.70 2.16
CA GLU A 27 -4.56 21.36 3.43
C GLU A 27 -3.77 20.44 4.37
N GLU A 28 -2.93 21.02 5.22
CA GLU A 28 -2.07 20.27 6.14
C GLU A 28 -2.89 19.32 7.04
N ASN A 29 -4.17 19.62 7.24
CA ASN A 29 -5.15 18.81 7.95
C ASN A 29 -5.96 17.86 7.08
N ASP A 30 -5.68 17.75 5.78
CA ASP A 30 -6.39 16.82 4.91
C ASP A 30 -6.23 15.39 5.39
N LYS A 31 -7.37 14.73 5.63
CA LYS A 31 -7.44 13.34 6.07
C LYS A 31 -6.71 12.41 5.11
N PHE A 32 -6.73 12.71 3.80
CA PHE A 32 -6.02 11.96 2.76
C PHE A 32 -4.50 12.02 2.94
N ARG A 33 -3.95 13.21 3.20
CA ARG A 33 -2.52 13.40 3.44
C ARG A 33 -2.00 12.61 4.62
N ARG A 34 -2.80 12.54 5.69
CA ARG A 34 -2.45 11.80 6.90
C ARG A 34 -2.49 10.28 6.74
N GLN A 35 -3.08 9.80 5.64
CA GLN A 35 -3.29 8.38 5.38
C GLN A 35 -2.59 7.89 4.12
N ILE A 36 -1.83 8.75 3.43
CA ILE A 36 -1.12 8.34 2.24
C ILE A 36 -0.06 7.30 2.60
N GLY A 37 -0.07 6.20 1.87
CA GLY A 37 0.84 5.08 2.07
C GLY A 37 1.68 4.78 0.84
N ILE A 38 2.73 3.99 1.04
CA ILE A 38 3.60 3.50 -0.03
C ILE A 38 3.79 2.00 0.09
N GLN A 39 3.79 1.31 -1.04
CA GLN A 39 4.21 -0.09 -1.11
C GLN A 39 5.75 -0.17 -1.12
N LEU A 40 6.31 -0.72 -0.05
CA LEU A 40 7.75 -0.71 0.21
C LEU A 40 8.57 -1.61 -0.73
N TYR A 41 7.93 -2.52 -1.47
CA TYR A 41 8.61 -3.31 -2.49
C TYR A 41 9.25 -2.45 -3.59
N THR A 42 8.69 -1.28 -3.86
CA THR A 42 9.28 -0.28 -4.76
C THR A 42 10.70 0.09 -4.35
N LEU A 43 10.98 0.11 -3.05
CA LEU A 43 12.27 0.45 -2.46
C LEU A 43 13.07 -0.77 -1.99
N ARG A 44 12.72 -1.98 -2.45
CA ARG A 44 13.31 -3.24 -1.98
C ARG A 44 14.84 -3.31 -2.05
N ASN A 45 15.45 -2.65 -3.04
CA ASN A 45 16.90 -2.65 -3.20
C ASN A 45 17.61 -1.77 -2.16
N GLN A 46 17.01 -0.64 -1.80
CA GLN A 46 17.46 0.27 -0.76
C GLN A 46 17.22 -0.33 0.63
N ILE A 47 16.03 -0.86 0.87
CA ILE A 47 15.63 -1.50 2.13
C ILE A 47 16.55 -2.69 2.47
N ARG A 48 16.96 -3.49 1.48
CA ARG A 48 17.90 -4.59 1.71
C ARG A 48 19.28 -4.12 2.18
N LYS A 49 19.72 -2.94 1.75
CA LYS A 49 21.02 -2.37 2.12
C LYS A 49 20.94 -1.61 3.44
N ASP A 50 19.94 -0.80 3.61
CA ASP A 50 19.72 0.05 4.78
C ASP A 50 18.20 0.19 5.07
N PRO A 51 17.62 -0.72 5.84
CA PRO A 51 16.21 -0.67 6.19
C PRO A 51 15.84 0.60 6.96
N LEU A 52 16.68 0.99 7.94
CA LEU A 52 16.36 2.13 8.81
C LEU A 52 16.44 3.46 8.07
N GLY A 53 17.53 3.72 7.35
CA GLY A 53 17.68 4.96 6.59
C GLY A 53 16.63 5.09 5.48
N THR A 54 16.31 3.99 4.79
CA THR A 54 15.29 4.01 3.74
C THR A 54 13.90 4.31 4.31
N ILE A 55 13.48 3.63 5.38
CA ILE A 55 12.16 3.84 5.99
C ILE A 55 12.08 5.21 6.66
N LYS A 56 13.18 5.73 7.20
CA LYS A 56 13.26 7.11 7.70
C LYS A 56 13.02 8.11 6.56
N ALA A 57 13.67 7.95 5.41
CA ALA A 57 13.47 8.80 4.24
C ALA A 57 12.00 8.76 3.73
N VAL A 58 11.36 7.59 3.75
CA VAL A 58 9.93 7.43 3.44
C VAL A 58 9.08 8.28 4.39
N LYS A 59 9.36 8.23 5.69
CA LYS A 59 8.64 9.02 6.69
C LYS A 59 8.86 10.52 6.50
N GLU A 60 10.10 10.93 6.25
CA GLU A 60 10.48 12.33 5.99
C GLU A 60 9.86 12.88 4.69
N ALA A 61 9.64 12.02 3.69
CA ALA A 61 8.91 12.37 2.46
C ALA A 61 7.39 12.59 2.68
N GLY A 62 6.89 12.37 3.90
CA GLY A 62 5.50 12.66 4.27
C GLY A 62 4.55 11.46 4.19
N TYR A 63 5.03 10.26 3.93
CA TYR A 63 4.19 9.07 3.99
C TYR A 63 3.80 8.75 5.43
N ALA A 64 2.51 8.50 5.65
CA ALA A 64 1.99 8.16 6.98
C ALA A 64 2.14 6.66 7.25
N GLN A 65 2.05 5.83 6.22
CA GLN A 65 2.01 4.39 6.32
C GLN A 65 2.77 3.71 5.18
N GLY A 66 3.13 2.43 5.41
CA GLY A 66 3.77 1.60 4.42
C GLY A 66 3.15 0.20 4.37
N GLU A 67 3.09 -0.39 3.18
CA GLU A 67 2.82 -1.80 3.01
C GLU A 67 4.14 -2.55 2.87
N MET A 68 4.35 -3.55 3.73
CA MET A 68 5.55 -4.39 3.69
C MET A 68 5.49 -5.45 2.58
N TYR A 69 6.57 -6.19 2.47
CA TYR A 69 6.69 -7.37 1.61
C TYR A 69 7.53 -8.45 2.29
N GLY A 70 7.37 -9.71 1.84
CA GLY A 70 8.14 -10.84 2.35
C GLY A 70 7.78 -11.26 3.78
N PHE A 71 6.56 -10.95 4.24
CA PHE A 71 6.10 -11.40 5.54
C PHE A 71 5.93 -12.95 5.52
N PRO A 72 6.32 -13.68 6.57
CA PRO A 72 6.70 -13.23 7.91
C PRO A 72 8.17 -12.82 8.10
N ASN A 73 9.04 -12.87 7.07
CA ASN A 73 10.48 -12.71 7.17
C ASN A 73 10.96 -11.26 6.95
N CYS A 74 10.28 -10.29 7.56
CA CYS A 74 10.52 -8.85 7.34
C CYS A 74 10.82 -8.07 8.63
N ASP A 75 11.38 -8.72 9.65
CA ASP A 75 11.68 -8.11 10.95
C ASP A 75 12.52 -6.82 10.88
N PRO A 76 13.51 -6.68 9.98
CA PRO A 76 14.24 -5.42 9.83
C PRO A 76 13.34 -4.24 9.44
N MET A 77 12.34 -4.46 8.55
CA MET A 77 11.37 -3.41 8.17
C MET A 77 10.45 -3.05 9.35
N ILE A 78 9.96 -4.05 10.09
CA ILE A 78 9.12 -3.85 11.27
C ILE A 78 9.87 -3.01 12.31
N LYS A 79 11.12 -3.38 12.62
CA LYS A 79 11.97 -2.65 13.56
C LYS A 79 12.22 -1.21 13.12
N ALA A 80 12.54 -1.01 11.84
CA ALA A 80 12.82 0.31 11.28
C ALA A 80 11.56 1.19 11.30
N ALA A 81 10.41 0.68 10.88
CA ALA A 81 9.15 1.42 10.88
C ALA A 81 8.74 1.84 12.29
N LYS A 82 8.87 0.94 13.28
CA LYS A 82 8.62 1.25 14.69
C LYS A 82 9.52 2.37 15.20
N ALA A 83 10.81 2.36 14.83
CA ALA A 83 11.78 3.35 15.27
C ALA A 83 11.46 4.78 14.77
N VAL A 84 10.87 4.91 13.58
CA VAL A 84 10.54 6.21 12.96
C VAL A 84 9.05 6.57 13.01
N GLY A 85 8.21 5.73 13.59
CA GLY A 85 6.76 5.96 13.68
C GLY A 85 6.04 5.87 12.34
N LEU A 86 6.54 5.06 11.38
CA LEU A 86 5.79 4.73 10.17
C LEU A 86 4.78 3.62 10.47
N GLN A 87 3.50 3.83 10.15
CA GLN A 87 2.46 2.84 10.38
C GLN A 87 2.57 1.69 9.37
N LEU A 88 2.42 0.46 9.86
CA LEU A 88 2.40 -0.73 9.01
C LEU A 88 1.08 -1.46 9.23
N HIS A 89 0.18 -1.40 8.24
CA HIS A 89 -1.14 -2.02 8.34
C HIS A 89 -1.28 -3.26 7.47
N SER A 90 -0.44 -3.41 6.44
CA SER A 90 -0.52 -4.50 5.48
C SER A 90 0.86 -5.01 5.07
N SER A 91 0.89 -6.23 4.57
CA SER A 91 2.08 -6.81 3.96
C SER A 91 1.74 -7.81 2.87
N HIS A 92 2.51 -7.79 1.76
CA HIS A 92 2.66 -8.97 0.94
C HIS A 92 3.32 -10.08 1.77
N PHE A 93 2.80 -11.30 1.68
CA PHE A 93 3.29 -12.43 2.48
C PHE A 93 3.65 -13.65 1.62
N GLU A 94 4.17 -14.69 2.25
CA GLU A 94 4.48 -15.99 1.61
C GLU A 94 3.18 -16.77 1.34
N TRP A 95 2.52 -16.44 0.23
CA TRP A 95 1.13 -16.83 -0.08
C TRP A 95 0.97 -18.28 -0.54
N GLU A 96 2.05 -18.99 -0.87
CA GLU A 96 1.97 -20.42 -1.22
C GLU A 96 1.30 -21.24 -0.11
N SER A 97 1.50 -20.84 1.14
CA SER A 97 0.80 -21.42 2.30
C SER A 97 -0.73 -21.29 2.27
N VAL A 98 -1.25 -20.44 1.39
CA VAL A 98 -2.69 -20.26 1.15
C VAL A 98 -3.11 -20.88 -0.17
N VAL A 99 -2.41 -20.58 -1.25
CA VAL A 99 -2.79 -21.00 -2.60
C VAL A 99 -2.58 -22.51 -2.80
N ASN A 100 -1.46 -23.03 -2.29
CA ASN A 100 -1.11 -24.45 -2.32
C ASN A 100 -0.72 -24.93 -0.91
N PRO A 101 -1.67 -25.00 0.02
CA PRO A 101 -1.36 -25.36 1.40
C PRO A 101 -0.84 -26.79 1.50
N ALA A 102 0.18 -27.00 2.34
CA ALA A 102 0.78 -28.30 2.58
C ALA A 102 -0.20 -29.28 3.28
N ASP A 103 -1.14 -28.74 4.02
CA ASP A 103 -2.17 -29.50 4.75
C ASP A 103 -3.54 -28.79 4.71
N LYS A 104 -4.60 -29.54 5.06
CA LYS A 104 -5.99 -29.01 5.08
C LYS A 104 -6.24 -28.02 6.21
N GLU A 105 -5.40 -28.01 7.23
CA GLU A 105 -5.47 -27.15 8.41
C GLU A 105 -4.81 -25.80 8.21
N PHE A 106 -4.07 -25.62 7.08
CA PHE A 106 -3.30 -24.41 6.77
C PHE A 106 -2.27 -24.07 7.85
N THR A 107 -1.55 -25.07 8.33
CA THR A 107 -0.64 -24.95 9.49
C THR A 107 0.38 -23.81 9.31
N ASP A 108 1.02 -23.69 8.16
CA ASP A 108 2.01 -22.63 7.95
C ASP A 108 1.38 -21.23 7.82
N PHE A 109 0.20 -21.15 7.23
CA PHE A 109 -0.54 -19.89 7.19
C PHE A 109 -1.00 -19.46 8.59
N ARG A 110 -1.39 -20.39 9.46
CA ARG A 110 -1.75 -20.08 10.86
C ARG A 110 -0.58 -19.47 11.64
N LYS A 111 0.66 -19.98 11.45
CA LYS A 111 1.86 -19.38 12.05
C LYS A 111 2.07 -17.95 11.54
N THR A 112 1.83 -17.73 10.25
CA THR A 112 1.88 -16.40 9.62
C THR A 112 0.83 -15.47 10.23
N LEU A 113 -0.40 -15.92 10.44
CA LEU A 113 -1.47 -15.16 11.08
C LEU A 113 -1.15 -14.78 12.53
N GLU A 114 -0.60 -15.71 13.31
CA GLU A 114 -0.17 -15.43 14.68
C GLU A 114 0.87 -14.31 14.75
N LYS A 115 1.86 -14.33 13.83
CA LYS A 115 2.84 -13.24 13.72
C LYS A 115 2.18 -11.94 13.26
N ALA A 116 1.27 -11.99 12.29
CA ALA A 116 0.53 -10.82 11.81
C ALA A 116 -0.26 -10.14 12.93
N ALA A 117 -0.97 -10.91 13.74
CA ALA A 117 -1.70 -10.39 14.89
C ALA A 117 -0.76 -9.75 15.93
N LYS A 118 0.40 -10.39 16.24
CA LYS A 118 1.40 -9.83 17.16
C LYS A 118 2.01 -8.51 16.65
N VAL A 119 2.17 -8.35 15.34
CA VAL A 119 2.68 -7.12 14.71
C VAL A 119 1.59 -6.05 14.61
N GLY A 120 0.31 -6.42 14.68
CA GLY A 120 -0.83 -5.53 14.52
C GLY A 120 -1.20 -5.26 13.06
N LEU A 121 -0.92 -6.21 12.15
CA LEU A 121 -1.35 -6.10 10.76
C LEU A 121 -2.85 -6.33 10.66
N SER A 122 -3.52 -5.47 9.90
CA SER A 122 -4.93 -5.63 9.54
C SER A 122 -5.14 -6.40 8.24
N HIS A 123 -4.12 -6.45 7.36
CA HIS A 123 -4.23 -7.11 6.07
C HIS A 123 -2.97 -7.93 5.74
N LEU A 124 -3.20 -9.12 5.18
CA LEU A 124 -2.20 -9.91 4.46
C LEU A 124 -2.61 -9.97 3.00
N VAL A 125 -1.68 -9.65 2.11
CA VAL A 125 -1.97 -9.47 0.68
C VAL A 125 -1.24 -10.52 -0.14
N ILE A 126 -1.99 -11.32 -0.90
CA ILE A 126 -1.45 -12.19 -1.94
C ILE A 126 -0.98 -11.28 -3.08
N PRO A 127 0.33 -11.19 -3.38
CA PRO A 127 0.83 -10.20 -4.35
C PRO A 127 0.56 -10.56 -5.80
N TYR A 128 0.49 -11.86 -6.12
CA TYR A 128 0.16 -12.39 -7.46
C TYR A 128 -0.11 -13.89 -7.37
N LEU A 129 -0.58 -14.48 -8.47
CA LEU A 129 -0.70 -15.93 -8.63
C LEU A 129 0.30 -16.40 -9.68
N HIS A 130 0.96 -17.53 -9.42
CA HIS A 130 1.80 -18.17 -10.44
C HIS A 130 0.96 -18.68 -11.61
N GLY A 131 1.58 -18.85 -12.79
CA GLY A 131 0.89 -19.37 -13.98
C GLY A 131 0.14 -20.65 -13.71
N LYS A 132 0.78 -21.64 -13.04
CA LYS A 132 0.19 -22.92 -12.65
C LYS A 132 -1.12 -22.82 -11.84
N ASP A 133 -1.27 -21.75 -11.06
CA ASP A 133 -2.42 -21.55 -10.17
C ASP A 133 -3.62 -20.91 -10.88
N ARG A 134 -3.41 -20.45 -12.13
CA ARG A 134 -4.40 -19.77 -12.98
C ARG A 134 -4.45 -20.27 -14.42
N GLU A 135 -3.83 -21.40 -14.72
CA GLU A 135 -3.73 -21.96 -16.07
C GLU A 135 -5.07 -22.50 -16.58
N THR A 136 -5.86 -23.11 -15.70
CA THR A 136 -7.16 -23.69 -16.02
C THR A 136 -8.26 -23.14 -15.10
N LEU A 137 -9.51 -23.28 -15.53
CA LEU A 137 -10.67 -22.92 -14.71
C LEU A 137 -10.68 -23.69 -13.37
N ASP A 138 -10.26 -24.94 -13.39
CA ASP A 138 -10.21 -25.78 -12.17
C ASP A 138 -9.09 -25.34 -11.22
N SER A 139 -7.93 -24.90 -11.73
CA SER A 139 -6.88 -24.32 -10.89
C SER A 139 -7.35 -23.00 -10.25
N TYR A 140 -8.06 -22.15 -11.00
CA TYR A 140 -8.67 -20.94 -10.44
C TYR A 140 -9.68 -21.24 -9.35
N LYS A 141 -10.60 -22.19 -9.57
CA LYS A 141 -11.60 -22.57 -8.57
C LYS A 141 -10.94 -23.09 -7.30
N ARG A 142 -9.96 -23.99 -7.42
CA ARG A 142 -9.19 -24.51 -6.28
C ARG A 142 -8.50 -23.40 -5.51
N THR A 143 -7.83 -22.47 -6.20
CA THR A 143 -7.19 -21.30 -5.60
C THR A 143 -8.21 -20.44 -4.85
N ALA A 144 -9.36 -20.15 -5.46
CA ALA A 144 -10.42 -19.37 -4.82
C ALA A 144 -10.99 -20.05 -3.56
N GLU A 145 -11.20 -21.38 -3.62
CA GLU A 145 -11.65 -22.15 -2.45
C GLU A 145 -10.64 -22.11 -1.30
N ASN A 146 -9.35 -22.27 -1.60
CA ASN A 146 -8.29 -22.18 -0.60
C ASN A 146 -8.20 -20.76 -0.02
N CYS A 147 -8.28 -19.73 -0.85
CA CYS A 147 -8.33 -18.34 -0.39
C CYS A 147 -9.53 -18.07 0.52
N ASN A 148 -10.72 -18.59 0.19
CA ASN A 148 -11.92 -18.43 1.04
C ASN A 148 -11.76 -19.11 2.40
N LYS A 149 -11.18 -20.32 2.45
CA LYS A 149 -10.87 -21.01 3.70
C LYS A 149 -9.86 -20.23 4.54
N ALA A 150 -8.77 -19.81 3.92
CA ALA A 150 -7.73 -19.01 4.56
C ALA A 150 -8.27 -17.66 5.05
N ALA A 151 -9.11 -16.97 4.27
CA ALA A 151 -9.75 -15.72 4.68
C ALA A 151 -10.65 -15.91 5.93
N SER A 152 -11.34 -17.05 6.02
CA SER A 152 -12.14 -17.38 7.21
C SER A 152 -11.26 -17.59 8.45
N LEU A 153 -10.06 -18.15 8.30
CA LEU A 153 -9.08 -18.28 9.38
C LEU A 153 -8.50 -16.90 9.77
N ALA A 154 -8.13 -16.09 8.79
CA ALA A 154 -7.59 -14.75 8.99
C ALA A 154 -8.59 -13.86 9.77
N LYS A 155 -9.85 -13.87 9.36
CA LYS A 155 -10.92 -13.11 10.04
C LYS A 155 -11.05 -13.43 11.53
N LYS A 156 -10.85 -14.68 11.93
CA LYS A 156 -10.87 -15.08 13.35
C LYS A 156 -9.74 -14.47 14.17
N GLN A 157 -8.66 -14.04 13.51
CA GLN A 157 -7.50 -13.36 14.11
C GLN A 157 -7.54 -11.83 13.91
N GLY A 158 -8.65 -11.28 13.41
CA GLY A 158 -8.77 -9.85 13.12
C GLY A 158 -7.98 -9.37 11.91
N VAL A 159 -7.53 -10.29 11.04
CA VAL A 159 -6.77 -10.01 9.83
C VAL A 159 -7.64 -10.25 8.60
N GLN A 160 -7.55 -9.37 7.61
CA GLN A 160 -8.21 -9.53 6.32
C GLN A 160 -7.21 -10.08 5.29
N LEU A 161 -7.60 -11.13 4.57
CA LEU A 161 -6.86 -11.60 3.41
C LEU A 161 -7.30 -10.80 2.18
N ALA A 162 -6.33 -10.29 1.42
CA ALA A 162 -6.55 -9.52 0.21
C ALA A 162 -5.74 -10.08 -0.97
N TYR A 163 -6.12 -9.71 -2.18
CA TYR A 163 -5.40 -10.06 -3.40
C TYR A 163 -5.05 -8.80 -4.19
N HIS A 164 -3.77 -8.68 -4.55
CA HIS A 164 -3.24 -7.65 -5.43
C HIS A 164 -3.15 -8.22 -6.85
N ASN A 165 -4.00 -7.75 -7.75
CA ASN A 165 -4.00 -8.25 -9.12
C ASN A 165 -2.88 -7.62 -9.95
N HIS A 166 -2.33 -8.42 -10.84
CA HIS A 166 -1.46 -7.99 -11.93
C HIS A 166 -2.17 -8.15 -13.27
N ALA A 167 -1.84 -7.28 -14.22
CA ALA A 167 -2.31 -7.38 -15.60
C ALA A 167 -1.74 -8.63 -16.31
#